data_5fd4e3e5c557ed715af0db96b3d80881
#
_entry.id   5fd4e3e5c557ed715af0db96b3d80881
#
_cell.length_a   1.000
_cell.length_b   1.000
_cell.length_c   1.000
_cell.angle_alpha   90.00
_cell.angle_beta   90.00
_cell.angle_gamma   90.00
#
_symmetry.space_group_name_H-M   'P 1'
#
loop_
_entity.id
_entity.type
_entity.pdbx_description
1 polymer ?
#
loop_
_entity_poly.entity_id
_entity_poly.type
_entity_poly.pdbx_seq_one_letter_code
_entity_poly.pdbx_strand_id
1 'polypeptide(L)'
;SGQNNRINTHENIGWYNYSGTFKLSDKFGLHTEYQWRRDNFITEWQQSLLRVGVNYQLNPRVLIRAGYALIETFPYGEIPINGLGRDFTEHRLFQMVQLSHKEGIVDFSHRFMLEQRFVGRYSSASVEKEDEFPLLNRMRYMVRLQVPLKGKEVKDKTPYIALYDEIFVGFGENVNANIFDQNRIGVLLGY
;
A
#
# COMPACT_ATOMS: atom_id res chain seq x y z
N SER A 1 7.62 21.67 32.30
CA SER A 1 6.26 21.61 31.71
C SER A 1 6.39 21.64 30.20
N GLY A 2 6.42 20.46 29.58
CA GLY A 2 6.41 20.31 28.12
C GLY A 2 4.99 20.53 27.61
N GLN A 3 4.76 21.60 26.86
CA GLN A 3 3.53 21.77 26.09
C GLN A 3 3.56 20.78 24.93
N ASN A 4 2.71 19.75 24.99
CA ASN A 4 2.38 18.92 23.85
C ASN A 4 1.54 19.77 22.87
N ASN A 5 2.19 20.45 21.95
CA ASN A 5 1.51 21.10 20.82
C ASN A 5 1.02 20.03 19.84
N ARG A 6 -0.10 19.39 20.16
CA ARG A 6 -0.78 18.51 19.24
C ARG A 6 -1.59 19.37 18.28
N ILE A 7 -1.11 19.50 17.05
CA ILE A 7 -1.82 20.17 15.97
C ILE A 7 -2.89 19.20 15.45
N ASN A 8 -4.17 19.55 15.55
CA ASN A 8 -5.26 18.79 14.95
C ASN A 8 -5.70 19.51 13.67
N THR A 9 -5.50 18.86 12.53
CA THR A 9 -6.02 19.30 11.22
C THR A 9 -7.17 18.40 10.80
N HIS A 10 -8.19 18.96 10.16
CA HIS A 10 -9.31 18.22 9.56
C HIS A 10 -9.26 18.41 8.07
N GLU A 11 -9.00 17.33 7.35
CA GLU A 11 -8.90 17.34 5.90
C GLU A 11 -9.76 16.25 5.27
N ASN A 12 -10.39 16.55 4.14
CA ASN A 12 -11.24 15.63 3.40
C ASN A 12 -10.46 15.00 2.25
N ILE A 13 -10.27 13.68 2.27
CA ILE A 13 -9.47 12.95 1.30
C ILE A 13 -10.32 12.01 0.49
N GLY A 14 -10.23 12.09 -0.84
CA GLY A 14 -10.79 11.12 -1.76
C GLY A 14 -9.77 10.09 -2.21
N TRP A 15 -10.11 8.81 -2.20
CA TRP A 15 -9.28 7.72 -2.68
C TRP A 15 -9.94 7.02 -3.85
N TYR A 16 -9.19 6.88 -4.95
CA TYR A 16 -9.59 6.08 -6.11
C TYR A 16 -8.55 5.00 -6.31
N ASN A 17 -9.00 3.77 -6.47
CA ASN A 17 -8.13 2.63 -6.68
C ASN A 17 -8.67 1.80 -7.85
N TYR A 18 -7.79 1.56 -8.82
CA TYR A 18 -7.97 0.56 -9.86
C TYR A 18 -6.96 -0.56 -9.63
N SER A 19 -7.43 -1.80 -9.68
CA SER A 19 -6.58 -2.99 -9.61
C SER A 19 -7.05 -3.98 -10.66
N GLY A 20 -6.12 -4.49 -11.45
CA GLY A 20 -6.37 -5.45 -12.51
C GLY A 20 -5.36 -6.58 -12.49
N THR A 21 -5.82 -7.77 -12.84
CA THR A 21 -4.95 -8.93 -13.04
C THR A 21 -5.27 -9.57 -14.38
N PHE A 22 -4.26 -9.71 -15.23
CA PHE A 22 -4.36 -10.32 -16.55
C PHE A 22 -3.70 -11.69 -16.52
N LYS A 23 -4.45 -12.73 -16.84
CA LYS A 23 -3.92 -14.09 -16.94
C LYS A 23 -3.09 -14.21 -18.23
N LEU A 24 -1.81 -14.57 -18.09
CA LEU A 24 -0.90 -14.81 -19.23
C LEU A 24 -0.78 -16.30 -19.53
N SER A 25 -0.84 -17.15 -18.50
CA SER A 25 -0.85 -18.61 -18.61
C SER A 25 -1.51 -19.20 -17.35
N ASP A 26 -1.53 -20.52 -17.22
CA ASP A 26 -2.11 -21.17 -16.03
C ASP A 26 -1.36 -20.83 -14.71
N LYS A 27 -0.08 -20.47 -14.81
CA LYS A 27 0.75 -20.13 -13.66
C LYS A 27 1.14 -18.66 -13.60
N PHE A 28 1.18 -17.95 -14.72
CA PHE A 28 1.65 -16.57 -14.80
C PHE A 28 0.52 -15.59 -15.07
N GLY A 29 0.60 -14.44 -14.44
CA GLY A 29 -0.29 -13.30 -14.65
C GLY A 29 0.45 -11.97 -14.51
N LEU A 30 -0.14 -10.92 -15.05
CA LEU A 30 0.30 -9.54 -14.87
C LEU A 30 -0.67 -8.86 -13.92
N HIS A 31 -0.14 -8.26 -12.87
CA HIS A 31 -0.90 -7.41 -11.96
C HIS A 31 -0.59 -5.95 -12.22
N THR A 32 -1.62 -5.14 -12.35
CA THR A 32 -1.51 -3.70 -12.47
C THR A 32 -2.38 -3.04 -11.43
N GLU A 33 -1.90 -1.96 -10.83
CA GLU A 33 -2.64 -1.20 -9.85
C GLU A 33 -2.34 0.28 -10.04
N TYR A 34 -3.38 1.09 -10.04
CA TYR A 34 -3.27 2.53 -10.04
C TYR A 34 -4.08 3.10 -8.89
N GLN A 35 -3.43 3.82 -8.00
CA GLN A 35 -4.05 4.49 -6.88
C GLN A 35 -3.91 6.00 -7.05
N TRP A 36 -4.97 6.67 -6.73
CA TRP A 36 -5.09 8.09 -6.86
C TRP A 36 -5.72 8.67 -5.60
N ARG A 37 -4.98 9.45 -4.89
CA ARG A 37 -5.41 10.07 -3.65
C ARG A 37 -5.42 11.58 -3.83
N ARG A 38 -6.55 12.21 -3.53
CA ARG A 38 -6.73 13.66 -3.63
C ARG A 38 -7.22 14.22 -2.31
N ASP A 39 -6.83 15.47 -2.06
CA ASP A 39 -7.40 16.31 -1.01
C ASP A 39 -8.71 16.97 -1.48
N ASN A 40 -9.51 17.49 -0.53
CA ASN A 40 -10.75 18.19 -0.80
C ASN A 40 -11.68 17.49 -1.82
N PHE A 41 -11.83 16.17 -1.71
CA PHE A 41 -12.77 15.39 -2.51
C PHE A 41 -12.64 15.56 -4.02
N ILE A 42 -11.41 15.48 -4.59
CA ILE A 42 -11.16 15.47 -6.04
C ILE A 42 -10.46 16.73 -6.59
N THR A 43 -10.25 17.76 -5.81
CA THR A 43 -9.73 19.05 -6.34
C THR A 43 -8.21 19.17 -6.32
N GLU A 44 -7.52 18.62 -5.30
CA GLU A 44 -6.08 18.72 -5.15
C GLU A 44 -5.41 17.36 -5.12
N TRP A 45 -4.23 17.23 -5.75
CA TRP A 45 -3.44 16.02 -5.75
C TRP A 45 -2.69 15.90 -4.45
N GLN A 46 -2.67 14.67 -3.90
CA GLN A 46 -1.81 14.33 -2.79
C GLN A 46 -0.81 13.24 -3.17
N GLN A 47 -1.27 12.16 -3.77
CA GLN A 47 -0.41 11.02 -4.11
C GLN A 47 -0.97 10.25 -5.31
N SER A 48 -0.07 9.85 -6.20
CA SER A 48 -0.32 8.93 -7.30
C SER A 48 0.59 7.72 -7.14
N LEU A 49 0.05 6.53 -7.30
CA LEU A 49 0.81 5.27 -7.25
C LEU A 49 0.45 4.42 -8.47
N LEU A 50 1.46 4.08 -9.25
CA LEU A 50 1.38 3.07 -10.30
C LEU A 50 2.19 1.85 -9.87
N ARG A 51 1.57 0.67 -9.88
CA ARG A 51 2.25 -0.60 -9.56
C ARG A 51 2.05 -1.60 -10.68
N VAL A 52 3.12 -2.27 -11.05
CA VAL A 52 3.12 -3.36 -12.02
C VAL A 52 3.89 -4.53 -11.43
N GLY A 53 3.34 -5.74 -11.54
CA GLY A 53 3.97 -6.94 -11.01
C GLY A 53 3.63 -8.17 -11.81
N VAL A 54 4.53 -9.15 -11.77
CA VAL A 54 4.30 -10.47 -12.33
C VAL A 54 3.84 -11.40 -11.21
N ASN A 55 2.73 -12.06 -11.44
CA ASN A 55 2.17 -13.10 -10.57
C ASN A 55 2.67 -14.46 -11.02
N TYR A 56 3.03 -15.29 -10.03
CA TYR A 56 3.28 -16.71 -10.21
C TYR A 56 2.42 -17.52 -9.25
N GLN A 57 1.51 -18.32 -9.78
CA GLN A 57 0.66 -19.22 -8.99
C GLN A 57 1.40 -20.53 -8.78
N LEU A 58 2.03 -20.69 -7.61
CA LEU A 58 2.79 -21.90 -7.27
C LEU A 58 1.85 -23.10 -7.14
N ASN A 59 0.74 -22.92 -6.43
CA ASN A 59 -0.35 -23.88 -6.25
C ASN A 59 -1.64 -23.10 -5.90
N PRO A 60 -2.82 -23.74 -5.78
CA PRO A 60 -4.08 -23.03 -5.51
C PRO A 60 -4.10 -22.17 -4.24
N ARG A 61 -3.16 -22.40 -3.32
CA ARG A 61 -3.09 -21.69 -2.02
C ARG A 61 -1.96 -20.67 -1.94
N VAL A 62 -0.99 -20.70 -2.86
CA VAL A 62 0.23 -19.88 -2.80
C VAL A 62 0.40 -19.09 -4.08
N LEU A 63 0.32 -17.77 -3.93
CA LEU A 63 0.60 -16.79 -4.97
C LEU A 63 1.87 -16.02 -4.62
N ILE A 64 2.80 -15.95 -5.57
CA ILE A 64 4.01 -15.12 -5.47
C ILE A 64 3.87 -13.97 -6.45
N ARG A 65 4.29 -12.78 -6.05
CA ARG A 65 4.32 -11.59 -6.92
C ARG A 65 5.62 -10.84 -6.71
N ALA A 66 6.21 -10.38 -7.79
CA ALA A 66 7.33 -9.43 -7.74
C ALA A 66 7.08 -8.31 -8.75
N GLY A 67 7.51 -7.11 -8.44
CA GLY A 67 7.28 -6.00 -9.32
C GLY A 67 7.88 -4.68 -8.85
N TYR A 68 7.39 -3.64 -9.50
CA TYR A 68 7.83 -2.26 -9.34
C TYR A 68 6.64 -1.35 -9.10
N ALA A 69 6.83 -0.33 -8.29
CA ALA A 69 5.87 0.76 -8.10
C ALA A 69 6.57 2.12 -8.20
N LEU A 70 5.89 3.04 -8.85
CA LEU A 70 6.23 4.46 -8.92
C LEU A 70 5.20 5.23 -8.09
N ILE A 71 5.67 6.02 -7.15
CA ILE A 71 4.83 6.85 -6.28
C ILE A 71 5.28 8.30 -6.41
N GLU A 72 4.34 9.16 -6.77
CA GLU A 72 4.51 10.61 -6.78
C GLU A 72 3.71 11.20 -5.62
N THR A 73 4.37 11.93 -4.74
CA THR A 73 3.73 12.60 -3.60
C THR A 73 3.83 14.10 -3.77
N PHE A 74 2.68 14.76 -3.68
CA PHE A 74 2.55 16.21 -3.86
C PHE A 74 2.29 16.90 -2.50
N PRO A 75 2.62 18.18 -2.35
CA PRO A 75 2.30 18.96 -1.16
C PRO A 75 0.83 18.81 -0.78
N TYR A 76 0.56 18.67 0.51
CA TYR A 76 -0.75 18.33 1.03
C TYR A 76 -0.97 19.02 2.37
N GLY A 77 -2.12 19.72 2.47
CA GLY A 77 -2.55 20.37 3.68
C GLY A 77 -1.65 21.51 4.17
N GLU A 78 -1.95 21.97 5.38
CA GLU A 78 -1.19 23.05 6.02
C GLU A 78 0.19 22.61 6.53
N ILE A 79 0.39 21.28 6.68
CA ILE A 79 1.63 20.69 7.17
C ILE A 79 2.31 19.93 6.03
N PRO A 80 3.46 20.38 5.51
CA PRO A 80 4.16 19.70 4.44
C PRO A 80 4.70 18.33 4.90
N ILE A 81 4.63 17.31 4.03
CA ILE A 81 5.12 15.96 4.28
C ILE A 81 6.65 15.92 4.45
N ASN A 82 7.34 16.81 3.75
CA ASN A 82 8.78 17.04 3.93
C ASN A 82 9.03 18.49 4.40
N GLY A 83 10.20 18.73 5.00
CA GLY A 83 10.56 20.05 5.54
C GLY A 83 10.62 21.17 4.51
N LEU A 84 10.61 20.86 3.19
CA LEU A 84 10.68 21.82 2.09
C LEU A 84 9.31 22.07 1.44
N GLY A 85 8.29 21.27 1.75
CA GLY A 85 6.95 21.38 1.14
C GLY A 85 6.94 21.15 -0.38
N ARG A 86 7.85 20.32 -0.89
CA ARG A 86 7.98 19.99 -2.33
C ARG A 86 7.47 18.57 -2.60
N ASP A 87 7.07 18.37 -3.85
CA ASP A 87 6.79 17.05 -4.40
C ASP A 87 8.04 16.16 -4.36
N PHE A 88 7.84 14.88 -4.21
CA PHE A 88 8.91 13.90 -4.29
C PHE A 88 8.44 12.58 -4.89
N THR A 89 9.38 11.91 -5.54
CA THR A 89 9.20 10.63 -6.22
C THR A 89 9.73 9.50 -5.36
N GLU A 90 9.02 8.38 -5.32
CA GLU A 90 9.49 7.14 -4.73
C GLU A 90 9.47 6.02 -5.75
N HIS A 91 10.63 5.41 -5.97
CA HIS A 91 10.76 4.16 -6.70
C HIS A 91 10.74 2.99 -5.72
N ARG A 92 9.93 1.97 -5.98
CA ARG A 92 9.76 0.85 -5.07
C ARG A 92 9.84 -0.47 -5.82
N LEU A 93 10.75 -1.33 -5.41
CA LEU A 93 10.72 -2.74 -5.75
C LEU A 93 9.96 -3.50 -4.66
N PHE A 94 9.21 -4.52 -5.03
CA PHE A 94 8.50 -5.33 -4.04
C PHE A 94 8.46 -6.81 -4.42
N GLN A 95 8.45 -7.65 -3.39
CA GLN A 95 8.24 -9.08 -3.45
C GLN A 95 7.11 -9.42 -2.48
N MET A 96 6.20 -10.28 -2.90
CA MET A 96 5.02 -10.64 -2.13
C MET A 96 4.77 -12.15 -2.20
N VAL A 97 4.41 -12.74 -1.07
CA VAL A 97 3.86 -14.08 -0.98
C VAL A 97 2.50 -13.99 -0.31
N GLN A 98 1.49 -14.56 -0.94
CA GLN A 98 0.15 -14.67 -0.38
C GLN A 98 -0.20 -16.14 -0.19
N LEU A 99 -0.62 -16.48 1.02
CA LEU A 99 -1.12 -17.79 1.41
C LEU A 99 -2.62 -17.69 1.63
N SER A 100 -3.39 -18.60 1.01
CA SER A 100 -4.85 -18.63 1.15
C SER A 100 -5.31 -20.00 1.60
N HIS A 101 -6.24 -20.05 2.55
CA HIS A 101 -6.89 -21.27 2.98
C HIS A 101 -8.34 -20.97 3.38
N LYS A 102 -9.14 -22.01 3.47
CA LYS A 102 -10.56 -21.90 3.83
C LYS A 102 -10.86 -22.81 5.03
N GLU A 103 -11.60 -22.26 5.98
CA GLU A 103 -12.13 -22.99 7.12
C GLU A 103 -13.64 -22.76 7.24
N GLY A 104 -14.43 -23.79 6.96
CA GLY A 104 -15.88 -23.67 6.90
C GLY A 104 -16.30 -22.68 5.80
N ILE A 105 -16.92 -21.59 6.20
CA ILE A 105 -17.36 -20.50 5.29
C ILE A 105 -16.38 -19.34 5.24
N VAL A 106 -15.32 -19.38 6.05
CA VAL A 106 -14.35 -18.28 6.17
C VAL A 106 -13.16 -18.52 5.25
N ASP A 107 -12.90 -17.57 4.38
CA ASP A 107 -11.69 -17.51 3.55
C ASP A 107 -10.63 -16.68 4.26
N PHE A 108 -9.47 -17.29 4.53
CA PHE A 108 -8.30 -16.64 5.13
C PHE A 108 -7.27 -16.35 4.07
N SER A 109 -6.66 -15.18 4.17
CA SER A 109 -5.52 -14.78 3.34
C SER A 109 -4.46 -14.12 4.19
N HIS A 110 -3.21 -14.57 4.04
CA HIS A 110 -2.02 -14.02 4.66
C HIS A 110 -1.12 -13.46 3.56
N ARG A 111 -0.76 -12.20 3.63
CA ARG A 111 0.11 -11.55 2.67
C ARG A 111 1.36 -11.03 3.35
N PHE A 112 2.50 -11.53 2.91
CA PHE A 112 3.83 -11.04 3.29
C PHE A 112 4.39 -10.24 2.13
N MET A 113 4.84 -9.03 2.38
CA MET A 113 5.43 -8.16 1.35
C MET A 113 6.70 -7.52 1.88
N LEU A 114 7.76 -7.65 1.08
CA LEU A 114 9.02 -6.94 1.28
C LEU A 114 9.10 -5.82 0.25
N GLU A 115 9.43 -4.61 0.70
CA GLU A 115 9.56 -3.43 -0.15
C GLU A 115 10.94 -2.80 0.03
N GLN A 116 11.63 -2.55 -1.10
CA GLN A 116 12.81 -1.69 -1.18
C GLN A 116 12.36 -0.35 -1.75
N ARG A 117 12.38 0.67 -0.91
CA ARG A 117 11.85 2.00 -1.20
C ARG A 117 12.99 2.98 -1.38
N PHE A 118 13.13 3.53 -2.58
CA PHE A 118 14.06 4.61 -2.92
C PHE A 118 13.27 5.92 -2.93
N VAL A 119 13.31 6.63 -1.81
CA VAL A 119 12.50 7.83 -1.59
C VAL A 119 13.31 9.06 -1.96
N GLY A 120 12.85 9.82 -2.95
CA GLY A 120 13.50 11.04 -3.41
C GLY A 120 13.61 12.09 -2.32
N ARG A 121 14.79 12.67 -2.19
CA ARG A 121 15.10 13.76 -1.24
C ARG A 121 15.88 14.86 -1.95
N TYR A 122 15.80 16.04 -1.36
CA TYR A 122 16.59 17.22 -1.75
C TYR A 122 17.71 17.39 -0.73
N SER A 123 18.96 17.36 -1.16
CA SER A 123 20.13 17.54 -0.27
C SER A 123 20.18 18.96 0.33
N SER A 124 19.60 19.96 -0.36
CA SER A 124 19.47 21.32 0.12
C SER A 124 18.24 22.03 -0.48
N ALA A 125 17.84 23.14 0.13
CA ALA A 125 16.72 23.96 -0.38
C ALA A 125 16.99 24.60 -1.76
N SER A 126 18.25 24.70 -2.18
CA SER A 126 18.67 25.27 -3.46
C SER A 126 18.62 24.28 -4.63
N VAL A 127 18.46 23.01 -4.37
CA VAL A 127 18.38 21.97 -5.42
C VAL A 127 16.98 21.99 -6.05
N GLU A 128 16.89 22.02 -7.37
CA GLU A 128 15.61 22.08 -8.09
C GLU A 128 14.89 20.74 -8.21
N LYS A 129 15.62 19.63 -8.20
CA LYS A 129 15.09 18.25 -8.32
C LYS A 129 15.68 17.38 -7.23
N GLU A 130 15.01 16.24 -6.96
CA GLU A 130 15.58 15.23 -6.05
C GLU A 130 16.93 14.75 -6.56
N ASP A 131 17.92 14.80 -5.70
CA ASP A 131 19.32 14.42 -5.96
C ASP A 131 19.80 13.25 -5.10
N GLU A 132 19.00 12.84 -4.13
CA GLU A 132 19.26 11.69 -3.26
C GLU A 132 18.08 10.73 -3.25
N PHE A 133 18.36 9.42 -3.29
CA PHE A 133 17.35 8.35 -3.21
C PHE A 133 17.79 7.30 -2.17
N PRO A 134 17.77 7.62 -0.88
CA PRO A 134 18.13 6.66 0.16
C PRO A 134 17.21 5.45 0.15
N LEU A 135 17.81 4.27 0.33
CA LEU A 135 17.08 3.01 0.42
C LEU A 135 16.47 2.86 1.81
N LEU A 136 15.16 2.64 1.84
CA LEU A 136 14.38 2.29 3.02
C LEU A 136 13.74 0.93 2.81
N ASN A 137 14.04 -0.04 3.66
CA ASN A 137 13.41 -1.34 3.62
C ASN A 137 12.17 -1.37 4.52
N ARG A 138 11.12 -2.02 4.04
CA ARG A 138 9.89 -2.19 4.78
C ARG A 138 9.30 -3.58 4.56
N MET A 139 8.95 -4.24 5.66
CA MET A 139 8.16 -5.46 5.63
C MET A 139 6.71 -5.12 5.96
N ARG A 140 5.79 -5.78 5.28
CA ARG A 140 4.36 -5.70 5.54
C ARG A 140 3.80 -7.10 5.72
N TYR A 141 2.97 -7.26 6.71
CA TYR A 141 2.18 -8.46 6.92
C TYR A 141 0.71 -8.09 7.05
N MET A 142 -0.14 -8.75 6.28
CA MET A 142 -1.59 -8.58 6.36
C MET A 142 -2.26 -9.93 6.54
N VAL A 143 -3.18 -10.00 7.49
CA VAL A 143 -4.18 -11.07 7.59
C VAL A 143 -5.53 -10.51 7.17
N ARG A 144 -6.25 -11.27 6.35
CA ARG A 144 -7.61 -10.94 5.91
C ARG A 144 -8.50 -12.16 6.05
N LEU A 145 -9.68 -11.92 6.62
CA LEU A 145 -10.76 -12.88 6.74
C LEU A 145 -11.92 -12.40 5.89
N GLN A 146 -12.54 -13.29 5.13
CA GLN A 146 -13.67 -12.96 4.28
C GLN A 146 -14.77 -13.99 4.47
N VAL A 147 -16.00 -13.50 4.66
CA VAL A 147 -17.18 -14.34 4.92
C VAL A 147 -18.29 -13.97 3.94
N PRO A 148 -18.88 -14.93 3.20
CA PRO A 148 -20.05 -14.65 2.38
C PRO A 148 -21.26 -14.34 3.28
N LEU A 149 -22.02 -13.33 2.91
CA LEU A 149 -23.29 -12.98 3.60
C LEU A 149 -24.46 -13.83 3.07
N LYS A 150 -24.25 -14.53 1.95
CA LYS A 150 -25.21 -15.46 1.36
C LYS A 150 -24.49 -16.67 0.78
N GLY A 151 -24.98 -17.87 1.09
CA GLY A 151 -24.33 -19.11 0.64
C GLY A 151 -23.13 -19.54 1.48
N LYS A 152 -22.30 -20.41 0.93
CA LYS A 152 -21.13 -20.98 1.62
C LYS A 152 -19.78 -20.54 1.02
N GLU A 153 -19.81 -19.80 -0.06
CA GLU A 153 -18.62 -19.36 -0.81
C GLU A 153 -18.83 -17.96 -1.37
N VAL A 154 -17.74 -17.19 -1.43
CA VAL A 154 -17.72 -15.90 -2.15
C VAL A 154 -17.45 -16.18 -3.62
N LYS A 155 -18.46 -15.95 -4.46
CA LYS A 155 -18.45 -16.03 -5.92
C LYS A 155 -18.86 -14.69 -6.51
N ASP A 156 -18.82 -14.57 -7.83
CA ASP A 156 -19.37 -13.42 -8.53
C ASP A 156 -20.79 -13.08 -8.04
N LYS A 157 -21.01 -11.83 -7.73
CA LYS A 157 -22.29 -11.29 -7.21
C LYS A 157 -22.71 -11.91 -5.86
N THR A 158 -21.77 -12.36 -5.06
CA THR A 158 -22.04 -12.79 -3.69
C THR A 158 -21.67 -11.67 -2.73
N PRO A 159 -22.63 -11.11 -1.98
CA PRO A 159 -22.29 -10.12 -0.96
C PRO A 159 -21.43 -10.77 0.13
N TYR A 160 -20.38 -10.06 0.55
CA TYR A 160 -19.46 -10.53 1.57
C TYR A 160 -18.99 -9.40 2.48
N ILE A 161 -18.54 -9.77 3.66
CA ILE A 161 -17.80 -8.92 4.56
C ILE A 161 -16.37 -9.43 4.67
N ALA A 162 -15.41 -8.52 4.67
CA ALA A 162 -14.02 -8.85 4.96
C ALA A 162 -13.46 -7.94 6.04
N LEU A 163 -12.66 -8.54 6.92
CA LEU A 163 -11.87 -7.87 7.95
C LEU A 163 -10.41 -8.06 7.60
N TYR A 164 -9.60 -7.03 7.80
CA TYR A 164 -8.16 -7.15 7.66
C TYR A 164 -7.41 -6.37 8.72
N ASP A 165 -6.23 -6.87 9.05
CA ASP A 165 -5.22 -6.18 9.86
C ASP A 165 -3.89 -6.23 9.12
N GLU A 166 -3.23 -5.09 8.96
CA GLU A 166 -1.96 -4.98 8.26
C GLU A 166 -0.95 -4.21 9.12
N ILE A 167 0.21 -4.83 9.32
CA ILE A 167 1.33 -4.29 10.09
C ILE A 167 2.46 -3.92 9.14
N PHE A 168 3.11 -2.79 9.41
CA PHE A 168 4.23 -2.25 8.66
C PHE A 168 5.44 -2.11 9.58
N VAL A 169 6.57 -2.68 9.19
CA VAL A 169 7.83 -2.64 9.92
C VAL A 169 8.94 -2.15 9.00
N GLY A 170 9.54 -1.02 9.34
CA GLY A 170 10.72 -0.48 8.68
C GLY A 170 12.00 -1.07 9.27
N PHE A 171 13.04 -1.28 8.45
CA PHE A 171 14.34 -1.76 8.89
C PHE A 171 15.46 -1.32 7.94
N GLY A 172 16.72 -1.39 8.42
CA GLY A 172 17.91 -1.01 7.66
C GLY A 172 18.54 0.30 8.12
N GLU A 173 19.65 0.68 7.49
CA GLU A 173 20.52 1.78 7.92
C GLU A 173 19.86 3.16 7.93
N ASN A 174 18.88 3.39 7.04
CA ASN A 174 18.20 4.68 6.89
C ASN A 174 16.89 4.77 7.70
N VAL A 175 16.58 3.75 8.50
CA VAL A 175 15.42 3.74 9.39
C VAL A 175 15.86 4.20 10.78
N ASN A 176 15.33 5.33 11.24
CA ASN A 176 15.55 5.85 12.59
C ASN A 176 14.89 4.92 13.64
N ALA A 177 14.83 5.33 14.89
CA ALA A 177 14.34 4.53 16.03
C ALA A 177 12.92 3.93 15.90
N ASN A 178 12.12 4.35 14.92
CA ASN A 178 10.77 3.84 14.66
C ASN A 178 10.78 2.63 13.72
N ILE A 179 11.09 1.47 14.27
CA ILE A 179 11.01 0.18 13.57
C ILE A 179 9.55 -0.16 13.22
N PHE A 180 8.61 0.12 14.13
CA PHE A 180 7.16 -0.02 13.89
C PHE A 180 6.63 1.23 13.20
N ASP A 181 6.31 1.09 11.91
CA ASP A 181 5.90 2.22 11.05
C ASP A 181 4.39 2.50 11.17
N GLN A 182 3.56 1.46 11.06
CA GLN A 182 2.12 1.63 10.99
C GLN A 182 1.36 0.31 11.26
N ASN A 183 0.13 0.43 11.78
CA ASN A 183 -0.89 -0.63 11.77
C ASN A 183 -2.16 -0.10 11.09
N ARG A 184 -2.81 -0.94 10.30
CA ARG A 184 -4.08 -0.63 9.63
C ARG A 184 -5.07 -1.75 9.83
N ILE A 185 -6.21 -1.42 10.42
CA ILE A 185 -7.36 -2.32 10.57
C ILE A 185 -8.48 -1.78 9.68
N GLY A 186 -9.14 -2.65 8.96
CA GLY A 186 -10.25 -2.24 8.09
C GLY A 186 -11.33 -3.29 7.95
N VAL A 187 -12.51 -2.79 7.57
CA VAL A 187 -13.69 -3.59 7.25
C VAL A 187 -14.11 -3.25 5.83
N LEU A 188 -14.36 -4.26 5.03
CA LEU A 188 -14.80 -4.12 3.65
C LEU A 188 -16.13 -4.83 3.45
N LEU A 189 -17.02 -4.18 2.73
CA LEU A 189 -18.24 -4.78 2.20
C LEU A 189 -18.06 -4.88 0.68
N GLY A 190 -18.32 -6.05 0.14
CA GLY A 190 -18.16 -6.31 -1.28
C GLY A 190 -19.35 -7.09 -1.85
N TYR A 191 -19.41 -7.07 -3.17
CA TYR A 191 -20.47 -7.73 -3.92
C TYR A 191 -19.94 -8.26 -5.26
#